data_2f917edd25c6263f1f3352ac61f0bcbf
#
_entry.id   2f917edd25c6263f1f3352ac61f0bcbf
#
_cell.length_a   1.000
_cell.length_b   1.000
_cell.length_c   1.000
_cell.angle_alpha   90.00
_cell.angle_beta   90.00
_cell.angle_gamma   90.00
#
_symmetry.space_group_name_H-M   'P 1'
#
loop_
_entity.id
_entity.type
_entity.pdbx_description
1 polymer ?
#
loop_
_entity_poly.entity_id
_entity_poly.type
_entity_poly.pdbx_seq_one_letter_code
_entity_poly.pdbx_strand_id
1 'polypeptide(L)'
;TGKTELEMAGVAEDVSRASGFGGSIRMRKWPMDCDRVVIASGSSGRVPSFFDSAVGGVGGSPISPLGAGFSKVKEGEPVLIDIVHVHRGYVSDCTRMFHSGHLAEEWRNRLDDMIEIGSIVRETLGRGEDCSRAWMSGREAAEEMGHGENLMGISPEQASFLGHSVGLELDETPVVADGFDRPLELGGTMAIEPKVIHEEGAIGIEDTWSRTAEGMECLTSGDRLPSLIQW
;
A
#
# COMPACT_ATOMS: atom_id res chain seq x y z
N THR A 1 -20.84 7.66 -0.04
CA THR A 1 -20.54 9.02 -0.53
C THR A 1 -20.92 10.11 0.47
N GLY A 2 -20.27 11.30 0.43
CA GLY A 2 -20.55 12.43 1.32
C GLY A 2 -19.93 12.36 2.72
N LYS A 3 -19.42 11.21 3.14
CA LYS A 3 -18.56 11.06 4.31
C LYS A 3 -17.18 11.62 4.03
N THR A 4 -16.53 12.17 5.05
CA THR A 4 -15.12 12.53 4.96
C THR A 4 -14.23 11.29 5.07
N GLU A 5 -13.01 11.38 4.57
CA GLU A 5 -11.99 10.34 4.77
C GLU A 5 -11.80 10.05 6.26
N LEU A 6 -11.76 11.09 7.08
CA LEU A 6 -11.61 10.97 8.53
C LEU A 6 -12.79 10.23 9.21
N GLU A 7 -14.03 10.46 8.74
CA GLU A 7 -15.19 9.69 9.22
C GLU A 7 -15.10 8.21 8.84
N MET A 8 -14.55 7.90 7.64
CA MET A 8 -14.33 6.53 7.20
C MET A 8 -13.19 5.87 7.98
N ALA A 9 -12.10 6.59 8.24
CA ALA A 9 -11.01 6.12 9.08
C ALA A 9 -11.50 5.78 10.49
N GLY A 10 -12.37 6.59 11.07
CA GLY A 10 -13.02 6.30 12.36
C GLY A 10 -13.77 4.98 12.39
N VAL A 11 -14.45 4.61 11.29
CA VAL A 11 -15.12 3.29 11.17
C VAL A 11 -14.10 2.15 11.08
N ALA A 12 -13.05 2.30 10.27
CA ALA A 12 -12.00 1.30 10.17
C ALA A 12 -11.25 1.11 11.50
N GLU A 13 -10.99 2.20 12.21
CA GLU A 13 -10.41 2.20 13.56
C GLU A 13 -11.27 1.42 14.56
N ASP A 14 -12.58 1.67 14.59
CA ASP A 14 -13.51 0.98 15.49
C ASP A 14 -13.48 -0.54 15.24
N VAL A 15 -13.61 -0.95 13.99
CA VAL A 15 -13.56 -2.36 13.60
C VAL A 15 -12.20 -2.99 13.94
N SER A 16 -11.10 -2.31 13.65
CA SER A 16 -9.76 -2.80 13.94
C SER A 16 -9.54 -2.97 15.46
N ARG A 17 -9.98 -2.00 16.28
CA ARG A 17 -9.92 -2.10 17.74
C ARG A 17 -10.79 -3.23 18.27
N ALA A 18 -12.02 -3.36 17.80
CA ALA A 18 -12.92 -4.46 18.19
C ALA A 18 -12.35 -5.84 17.79
N SER A 19 -11.55 -5.91 16.72
CA SER A 19 -10.88 -7.13 16.25
C SER A 19 -9.56 -7.45 16.98
N GLY A 20 -9.22 -6.68 18.02
CA GLY A 20 -8.07 -6.97 18.87
C GLY A 20 -6.77 -6.26 18.50
N PHE A 21 -6.85 -5.10 17.83
CA PHE A 21 -5.66 -4.26 17.65
C PHE A 21 -5.03 -3.94 19.01
N GLY A 22 -3.85 -4.45 19.23
CA GLY A 22 -3.23 -4.54 20.55
C GLY A 22 -2.14 -3.53 20.85
N GLY A 23 -2.06 -2.40 20.14
CA GLY A 23 -0.98 -1.50 20.47
C GLY A 23 -0.84 -0.26 19.59
N SER A 24 0.38 0.24 19.56
CA SER A 24 0.86 1.24 18.63
C SER A 24 1.67 0.56 17.53
N ILE A 25 1.74 1.18 16.36
CA ILE A 25 2.66 0.78 15.31
C ILE A 25 4.07 1.15 15.74
N ARG A 26 4.98 0.20 15.65
CA ARG A 26 6.40 0.47 15.83
C ARG A 26 7.02 0.75 14.47
N MET A 27 7.67 1.91 14.34
CA MET A 27 8.42 2.30 13.17
C MET A 27 9.92 2.13 13.42
N ARG A 28 10.67 1.72 12.40
CA ARG A 28 12.13 1.60 12.49
C ARG A 28 12.84 2.95 12.43
N LYS A 29 12.29 3.87 11.65
CA LYS A 29 12.87 5.21 11.47
C LYS A 29 12.38 6.18 12.54
N TRP A 30 13.27 7.02 13.05
CA TRP A 30 12.98 8.09 14.00
C TRP A 30 13.14 9.47 13.36
N PRO A 31 12.34 10.47 13.70
CA PRO A 31 11.08 10.45 14.44
C PRO A 31 9.91 10.25 13.45
N MET A 32 9.12 9.21 13.59
CA MET A 32 8.01 8.97 12.68
C MET A 32 6.74 8.61 13.45
N ASP A 33 5.74 9.46 13.31
CA ASP A 33 4.36 9.14 13.60
C ASP A 33 3.70 8.69 12.29
N CYS A 34 3.13 7.49 12.28
CA CYS A 34 2.39 6.95 11.15
C CYS A 34 0.92 6.80 11.53
N ASP A 35 0.03 7.35 10.71
CA ASP A 35 -1.38 7.01 10.82
C ASP A 35 -1.55 5.58 10.28
N ARG A 36 -2.21 4.73 11.05
CA ARG A 36 -2.39 3.31 10.70
C ARG A 36 -3.59 3.04 9.79
N VAL A 37 -4.38 4.04 9.49
CA VAL A 37 -5.50 3.97 8.56
C VAL A 37 -5.41 5.16 7.62
N VAL A 38 -4.71 4.96 6.51
CA VAL A 38 -4.66 5.95 5.45
C VAL A 38 -5.89 5.77 4.56
N ILE A 39 -6.70 6.80 4.46
CA ILE A 39 -7.78 6.86 3.49
C ILE A 39 -7.57 8.07 2.60
N ALA A 40 -7.43 7.82 1.32
CA ALA A 40 -7.23 8.87 0.33
C ALA A 40 -8.24 8.71 -0.81
N SER A 41 -9.05 9.73 -1.05
CA SER A 41 -10.11 9.73 -2.07
C SER A 41 -9.86 10.78 -3.13
N GLY A 42 -9.99 10.39 -4.40
CA GLY A 42 -9.75 11.30 -5.51
C GLY A 42 -8.40 12.02 -5.38
N SER A 43 -8.37 13.33 -5.56
CA SER A 43 -7.14 14.13 -5.56
C SER A 43 -6.35 14.13 -4.23
N SER A 44 -6.90 13.66 -3.12
CA SER A 44 -6.09 13.50 -1.89
C SER A 44 -5.08 12.36 -2.01
N GLY A 45 -5.33 11.40 -2.90
CA GLY A 45 -4.39 10.31 -3.20
C GLY A 45 -3.12 10.74 -3.94
N ARG A 46 -3.10 11.95 -4.53
CA ARG A 46 -1.90 12.49 -5.20
C ARG A 46 -0.88 13.11 -4.24
N VAL A 47 -1.29 13.38 -3.00
CA VAL A 47 -0.44 14.08 -2.05
C VAL A 47 0.69 13.15 -1.61
N PRO A 48 1.96 13.51 -1.89
CA PRO A 48 3.08 12.67 -1.52
C PRO A 48 3.25 12.64 0.00
N SER A 49 3.77 11.54 0.48
CA SER A 49 4.18 11.42 1.88
C SER A 49 5.48 12.18 2.13
N PHE A 50 5.70 12.67 3.34
CA PHE A 50 6.99 13.21 3.76
C PHE A 50 7.97 12.12 4.24
N PHE A 51 7.54 10.89 4.26
CA PHE A 51 8.38 9.70 4.47
C PHE A 51 8.14 8.70 3.31
N ASP A 52 8.93 7.65 3.24
CA ASP A 52 8.82 6.65 2.17
C ASP A 52 7.47 5.91 2.24
N SER A 53 6.47 6.45 1.58
CA SER A 53 5.18 5.84 1.31
C SER A 53 4.64 6.38 0.00
N ALA A 54 3.97 5.55 -0.79
CA ALA A 54 3.43 5.96 -2.08
C ALA A 54 2.31 7.00 -1.95
N VAL A 55 1.49 6.91 -0.91
CA VAL A 55 0.33 7.78 -0.68
C VAL A 55 0.39 8.36 0.73
N GLY A 56 0.50 9.67 0.82
CA GLY A 56 0.48 10.39 2.10
C GLY A 56 -0.94 10.73 2.57
N GLY A 57 -1.79 11.15 1.66
CA GLY A 57 -3.05 11.79 2.02
C GLY A 57 -2.86 13.23 2.53
N VAL A 58 -3.94 13.90 2.85
CA VAL A 58 -3.92 15.31 3.30
C VAL A 58 -3.79 15.44 4.80
N GLY A 59 -4.27 14.43 5.55
CA GLY A 59 -4.32 14.47 7.00
C GLY A 59 -5.35 15.44 7.58
N GLY A 60 -5.44 15.46 8.88
CA GLY A 60 -6.40 16.28 9.62
C GLY A 60 -5.92 17.69 9.97
N SER A 61 -4.62 17.96 9.91
CA SER A 61 -4.03 19.25 10.28
C SER A 61 -2.56 19.35 9.87
N PRO A 62 -1.96 20.56 9.87
CA PRO A 62 -0.52 20.70 9.60
C PRO A 62 0.41 19.98 10.59
N ILE A 63 -0.08 19.61 11.77
CA ILE A 63 0.67 18.83 12.77
C ILE A 63 0.53 17.32 12.48
N SER A 64 -0.55 16.92 11.82
CA SER A 64 -0.80 15.54 11.36
C SER A 64 -1.11 15.57 9.87
N PRO A 65 -0.09 15.76 9.02
CA PRO A 65 -0.27 15.98 7.58
C PRO A 65 -0.32 14.67 6.77
N LEU A 66 -0.66 13.58 7.41
CA LEU A 66 -0.76 12.23 6.82
C LEU A 66 -2.11 11.61 7.11
N GLY A 67 -2.46 10.64 6.28
CA GLY A 67 -3.67 9.84 6.44
C GLY A 67 -4.92 10.56 6.01
N ALA A 68 -6.03 10.17 6.61
CA ALA A 68 -7.35 10.66 6.28
C ALA A 68 -7.54 12.14 6.64
N GLY A 69 -8.14 12.88 5.72
CA GLY A 69 -8.45 14.29 5.87
C GLY A 69 -9.96 14.59 5.91
N PHE A 70 -10.28 15.87 5.73
CA PHE A 70 -11.67 16.36 5.67
C PHE A 70 -12.26 16.32 4.27
N SER A 71 -11.54 15.79 3.27
CA SER A 71 -12.06 15.59 1.92
C SER A 71 -13.26 14.66 1.95
N LYS A 72 -14.32 15.02 1.23
CA LYS A 72 -15.52 14.18 1.12
C LYS A 72 -15.40 13.25 -0.06
N VAL A 73 -15.60 11.97 0.20
CA VAL A 73 -15.64 10.95 -0.84
C VAL A 73 -16.81 11.21 -1.79
N LYS A 74 -16.52 11.24 -3.08
CA LYS A 74 -17.48 11.45 -4.17
C LYS A 74 -17.71 10.17 -4.97
N GLU A 75 -18.82 10.16 -5.67
CA GLU A 75 -19.13 9.10 -6.61
C GLU A 75 -18.18 9.15 -7.83
N GLY A 76 -17.72 7.98 -8.28
CA GLY A 76 -16.88 7.84 -9.46
C GLY A 76 -15.38 8.09 -9.27
N GLU A 77 -14.93 8.44 -8.06
CA GLU A 77 -13.50 8.56 -7.78
C GLU A 77 -12.94 7.32 -7.10
N PRO A 78 -11.64 7.00 -7.29
CA PRO A 78 -10.99 5.92 -6.56
C PRO A 78 -10.80 6.32 -5.10
N VAL A 79 -11.00 5.36 -4.21
CA VAL A 79 -10.76 5.51 -2.77
C VAL A 79 -9.80 4.42 -2.33
N LEU A 80 -8.60 4.82 -1.96
CA LEU A 80 -7.59 3.95 -1.40
C LEU A 80 -7.79 3.87 0.11
N ILE A 81 -7.82 2.65 0.64
CA ILE A 81 -7.84 2.38 2.08
C ILE A 81 -6.66 1.46 2.38
N ASP A 82 -5.72 1.98 3.13
CA ASP A 82 -4.50 1.30 3.55
C ASP A 82 -4.52 1.17 5.08
N ILE A 83 -4.39 -0.06 5.57
CA ILE A 83 -4.56 -0.37 6.98
C ILE A 83 -3.38 -1.18 7.50
N VAL A 84 -2.69 -0.59 8.46
CA VAL A 84 -1.74 -1.30 9.31
C VAL A 84 -2.46 -1.85 10.53
N HIS A 85 -2.41 -3.16 10.74
CA HIS A 85 -3.00 -3.81 11.90
C HIS A 85 -1.94 -4.55 12.72
N VAL A 86 -2.02 -4.43 14.04
CA VAL A 86 -1.12 -5.12 14.96
C VAL A 86 -1.92 -6.14 15.77
N HIS A 87 -1.63 -7.42 15.56
CA HIS A 87 -2.23 -8.51 16.30
C HIS A 87 -1.17 -9.29 17.09
N ARG A 88 -1.31 -9.32 18.41
CA ARG A 88 -0.38 -10.01 19.31
C ARG A 88 1.09 -9.62 19.13
N GLY A 89 1.35 -8.37 18.76
CA GLY A 89 2.67 -7.81 18.56
C GLY A 89 3.25 -7.96 17.15
N TYR A 90 2.53 -8.61 16.23
CA TYR A 90 2.91 -8.71 14.83
C TYR A 90 2.11 -7.72 13.98
N VAL A 91 2.82 -7.06 13.08
CA VAL A 91 2.27 -6.07 12.15
C VAL A 91 1.88 -6.77 10.85
N SER A 92 0.74 -6.40 10.29
CA SER A 92 0.35 -6.69 8.91
C SER A 92 -0.04 -5.40 8.22
N ASP A 93 0.22 -5.33 6.92
CA ASP A 93 -0.10 -4.21 6.08
C ASP A 93 -0.96 -4.63 4.90
N CYS A 94 -1.96 -3.83 4.54
CA CYS A 94 -2.91 -4.21 3.50
C CYS A 94 -3.64 -2.99 2.92
N THR A 95 -3.56 -2.83 1.61
CA THR A 95 -4.33 -1.83 0.85
C THR A 95 -5.40 -2.48 0.00
N ARG A 96 -6.61 -1.89 -0.02
CA ARG A 96 -7.68 -2.20 -0.97
C ARG A 96 -8.30 -0.94 -1.54
N MET A 97 -8.79 -1.08 -2.77
CA MET A 97 -9.47 0.00 -3.48
C MET A 97 -10.98 -0.10 -3.34
N PHE A 98 -11.60 1.05 -3.20
CA PHE A 98 -13.05 1.20 -3.09
C PHE A 98 -13.55 2.27 -4.05
N HIS A 99 -14.81 2.14 -4.46
CA HIS A 99 -15.50 3.18 -5.21
C HIS A 99 -17.01 3.12 -5.00
N SER A 100 -17.67 4.26 -5.21
CA SER A 100 -19.14 4.34 -5.28
C SER A 100 -19.55 4.77 -6.70
N GLY A 101 -20.66 4.23 -7.17
CA GLY A 101 -21.12 4.51 -8.53
C GLY A 101 -20.19 3.93 -9.61
N HIS A 102 -20.07 4.64 -10.73
CA HIS A 102 -19.27 4.21 -11.86
C HIS A 102 -17.83 4.71 -11.75
N LEU A 103 -16.89 3.80 -11.56
CA LEU A 103 -15.45 4.09 -11.70
C LEU A 103 -15.04 3.94 -13.16
N ALA A 104 -14.34 4.95 -13.72
CA ALA A 104 -13.87 4.92 -15.09
C ALA A 104 -12.99 3.70 -15.37
N GLU A 105 -13.10 3.14 -16.57
CA GLU A 105 -12.38 1.92 -16.99
C GLU A 105 -10.86 2.08 -16.88
N GLU A 106 -10.36 3.28 -17.13
CA GLU A 106 -8.93 3.60 -16.99
C GLU A 106 -8.39 3.30 -15.58
N TRP A 107 -9.16 3.59 -14.52
CA TRP A 107 -8.76 3.26 -13.16
C TRP A 107 -8.75 1.75 -12.92
N ARG A 108 -9.68 1.01 -13.52
CA ARG A 108 -9.73 -0.46 -13.41
C ARG A 108 -8.52 -1.08 -14.10
N ASN A 109 -8.19 -0.62 -15.30
CA ASN A 109 -7.02 -1.08 -16.05
C ASN A 109 -5.72 -0.80 -15.27
N ARG A 110 -5.59 0.39 -14.70
CA ARG A 110 -4.44 0.73 -13.83
C ARG A 110 -4.33 -0.19 -12.61
N LEU A 111 -5.46 -0.58 -12.00
CA LEU A 111 -5.45 -1.53 -10.89
C LEU A 111 -5.00 -2.92 -11.33
N ASP A 112 -5.49 -3.39 -12.48
CA ASP A 112 -5.09 -4.67 -13.05
C ASP A 112 -3.58 -4.70 -13.36
N ASP A 113 -3.02 -3.61 -13.87
CA ASP A 113 -1.58 -3.45 -14.07
C ASP A 113 -0.80 -3.49 -12.75
N MET A 114 -1.31 -2.86 -11.68
CA MET A 114 -0.66 -2.92 -10.35
C MET A 114 -0.72 -4.34 -9.77
N ILE A 115 -1.80 -5.07 -9.98
CA ILE A 115 -1.92 -6.49 -9.58
C ILE A 115 -0.87 -7.33 -10.31
N GLU A 116 -0.69 -7.12 -11.60
CA GLU A 116 0.31 -7.83 -12.41
C GLU A 116 1.74 -7.50 -11.96
N ILE A 117 2.07 -6.22 -11.74
CA ILE A 117 3.36 -5.79 -11.19
C ILE A 117 3.62 -6.45 -9.84
N GLY A 118 2.63 -6.46 -8.96
CA GLY A 118 2.70 -7.15 -7.67
C GLY A 118 2.97 -8.65 -7.81
N SER A 119 2.37 -9.30 -8.84
CA SER A 119 2.61 -10.71 -9.13
C SER A 119 4.04 -10.97 -9.59
N ILE A 120 4.59 -10.12 -10.45
CA ILE A 120 5.99 -10.20 -10.93
C ILE A 120 6.98 -10.07 -9.76
N VAL A 121 6.76 -9.09 -8.88
CA VAL A 121 7.57 -8.90 -7.67
C VAL A 121 7.49 -10.13 -6.76
N ARG A 122 6.29 -10.58 -6.47
CA ARG A 122 6.01 -11.76 -5.63
C ARG A 122 6.67 -13.03 -6.17
N GLU A 123 6.56 -13.29 -7.47
CA GLU A 123 7.16 -14.47 -8.10
C GLU A 123 8.69 -14.42 -8.02
N THR A 124 9.28 -13.25 -8.23
CA THR A 124 10.73 -13.06 -8.12
C THR A 124 11.23 -13.34 -6.71
N LEU A 125 10.55 -12.79 -5.69
CA LEU A 125 10.85 -13.07 -4.29
C LEU A 125 10.64 -14.56 -3.94
N GLY A 126 9.57 -15.17 -4.47
CA GLY A 126 9.25 -16.59 -4.25
C GLY A 126 10.32 -17.53 -4.76
N ARG A 127 10.97 -17.20 -5.88
CA ARG A 127 12.12 -17.95 -6.41
C ARG A 127 13.39 -17.80 -5.58
N GLY A 128 13.40 -16.87 -4.60
CA GLY A 128 14.54 -16.59 -3.76
C GLY A 128 15.58 -15.70 -4.40
N GLU A 129 15.18 -14.93 -5.38
CA GLU A 129 16.03 -13.89 -5.95
C GLU A 129 16.15 -12.69 -4.99
N ASP A 130 17.15 -11.85 -5.21
CA ASP A 130 17.40 -10.67 -4.38
C ASP A 130 16.26 -9.65 -4.46
N CYS A 131 16.04 -8.92 -3.39
CA CYS A 131 15.00 -7.89 -3.34
C CYS A 131 15.25 -6.76 -4.35
N SER A 132 16.52 -6.41 -4.63
CA SER A 132 16.88 -5.49 -5.71
C SER A 132 16.47 -6.03 -7.09
N ARG A 133 16.57 -7.35 -7.33
CA ARG A 133 16.10 -7.96 -8.58
C ARG A 133 14.58 -7.88 -8.70
N ALA A 134 13.85 -8.13 -7.61
CA ALA A 134 12.40 -7.99 -7.59
C ALA A 134 11.95 -6.53 -7.87
N TRP A 135 12.66 -5.56 -7.30
CA TRP A 135 12.49 -4.13 -7.61
C TRP A 135 12.68 -3.83 -9.09
N MET A 136 13.80 -4.29 -9.69
CA MET A 136 14.10 -4.07 -11.10
C MET A 136 13.00 -4.65 -11.99
N SER A 137 12.59 -5.90 -11.73
CA SER A 137 11.53 -6.57 -12.51
C SER A 137 10.19 -5.84 -12.43
N GLY A 138 9.80 -5.35 -11.25
CA GLY A 138 8.57 -4.58 -11.08
C GLY A 138 8.63 -3.22 -11.79
N ARG A 139 9.77 -2.54 -11.74
CA ARG A 139 9.98 -1.28 -12.46
C ARG A 139 9.97 -1.44 -13.97
N GLU A 140 10.67 -2.45 -14.49
CA GLU A 140 10.69 -2.79 -15.93
C GLU A 140 9.25 -3.01 -16.42
N ALA A 141 8.44 -3.80 -15.70
CA ALA A 141 7.05 -4.03 -16.03
C ALA A 141 6.21 -2.73 -15.99
N ALA A 142 6.41 -1.89 -15.00
CA ALA A 142 5.71 -0.61 -14.91
C ALA A 142 6.06 0.34 -16.06
N GLU A 143 7.32 0.37 -16.49
CA GLU A 143 7.75 1.15 -17.66
C GLU A 143 7.11 0.62 -18.96
N GLU A 144 7.07 -0.70 -19.14
CA GLU A 144 6.44 -1.35 -20.31
C GLU A 144 4.91 -1.09 -20.35
N MET A 145 4.25 -1.03 -19.20
CA MET A 145 2.82 -0.70 -19.08
C MET A 145 2.55 0.81 -19.12
N GLY A 146 3.58 1.66 -19.20
CA GLY A 146 3.44 3.12 -19.29
C GLY A 146 3.26 3.85 -17.96
N HIS A 147 3.61 3.22 -16.84
CA HIS A 147 3.44 3.78 -15.49
C HIS A 147 4.73 4.33 -14.86
N GLY A 148 5.86 4.34 -15.58
CA GLY A 148 7.17 4.74 -15.03
C GLY A 148 7.19 6.09 -14.30
N GLU A 149 6.49 7.08 -14.82
CA GLU A 149 6.40 8.43 -14.22
C GLU A 149 5.44 8.53 -13.03
N ASN A 150 4.60 7.51 -12.82
CA ASN A 150 3.50 7.51 -11.85
C ASN A 150 3.58 6.39 -10.82
N LEU A 151 4.54 5.45 -10.98
CA LEU A 151 4.72 4.34 -10.06
C LEU A 151 5.21 4.84 -8.71
N MET A 152 4.49 4.50 -7.64
CA MET A 152 4.80 4.84 -6.24
C MET A 152 4.92 6.35 -5.97
N GLY A 153 4.26 7.18 -6.76
CA GLY A 153 4.29 8.65 -6.67
C GLY A 153 4.32 9.30 -8.05
N ILE A 154 4.15 10.61 -8.11
CA ILE A 154 4.31 11.40 -9.33
C ILE A 154 5.76 11.88 -9.39
N SER A 155 6.44 11.63 -10.52
CA SER A 155 7.83 12.04 -10.72
C SER A 155 8.01 13.56 -10.49
N PRO A 156 9.04 14.04 -9.75
CA PRO A 156 10.14 13.26 -9.15
C PRO A 156 9.90 12.79 -7.70
N GLU A 157 8.69 12.91 -7.17
CA GLU A 157 8.33 12.62 -5.77
C GLU A 157 7.86 11.16 -5.58
N GLN A 158 8.57 10.22 -6.20
CA GLN A 158 8.26 8.80 -6.14
C GLN A 158 8.95 8.13 -4.96
N ALA A 159 8.26 7.26 -4.24
CA ALA A 159 8.89 6.36 -3.28
C ALA A 159 9.77 5.33 -4.02
N SER A 160 10.92 5.04 -3.45
CA SER A 160 11.98 4.26 -4.12
C SER A 160 11.92 2.77 -3.78
N PHE A 161 10.73 2.21 -3.62
CA PHE A 161 10.52 0.79 -3.30
C PHE A 161 9.16 0.29 -3.83
N LEU A 162 8.96 -1.04 -3.86
CA LEU A 162 7.69 -1.70 -4.20
C LEU A 162 7.19 -2.62 -3.08
N GLY A 163 7.86 -2.63 -1.94
CA GLY A 163 7.49 -3.41 -0.77
C GLY A 163 8.58 -3.38 0.28
N HIS A 164 8.22 -3.67 1.50
CA HIS A 164 9.11 -3.71 2.66
C HIS A 164 8.82 -4.93 3.53
N SER A 165 9.84 -5.45 4.22
CA SER A 165 9.57 -6.46 5.24
C SER A 165 8.74 -5.87 6.37
N VAL A 166 7.90 -6.69 6.95
CA VAL A 166 6.99 -6.33 8.03
C VAL A 166 6.95 -7.47 9.05
N GLY A 167 6.90 -7.15 10.33
CA GLY A 167 6.90 -8.19 11.37
C GLY A 167 6.65 -7.60 12.75
N LEU A 168 7.71 -7.29 13.50
CA LEU A 168 7.62 -6.61 14.79
C LEU A 168 7.60 -5.08 14.64
N GLU A 169 8.04 -4.59 13.50
CA GLU A 169 8.02 -3.19 13.10
C GLU A 169 7.33 -3.08 11.72
N LEU A 170 6.85 -1.89 11.37
CA LEU A 170 6.20 -1.67 10.08
C LEU A 170 7.21 -1.75 8.93
N ASP A 171 8.34 -1.07 9.06
CA ASP A 171 9.39 -1.03 8.04
C ASP A 171 10.59 -1.86 8.46
N GLU A 172 10.58 -3.13 8.16
CA GLU A 172 11.74 -3.99 8.38
C GLU A 172 12.57 -4.15 7.10
N THR A 173 13.78 -4.68 7.22
CA THR A 173 14.64 -5.04 6.09
C THR A 173 14.65 -6.54 5.86
N PRO A 174 14.77 -7.02 4.62
CA PRO A 174 15.06 -6.27 3.40
C PRO A 174 13.85 -5.51 2.85
N VAL A 175 14.11 -4.55 1.97
CA VAL A 175 13.13 -3.77 1.22
C VAL A 175 13.22 -4.15 -0.25
N VAL A 176 12.12 -4.18 -0.97
CA VAL A 176 12.09 -4.36 -2.44
C VAL A 176 12.46 -3.02 -3.08
N ALA A 177 13.76 -2.76 -3.11
CA ALA A 177 14.36 -1.51 -3.56
C ALA A 177 15.77 -1.74 -4.11
N ASP A 178 16.32 -0.75 -4.80
CA ASP A 178 17.71 -0.77 -5.24
C ASP A 178 18.67 -0.89 -4.05
N GLY A 179 19.76 -1.67 -4.23
CA GLY A 179 20.79 -1.88 -3.22
C GLY A 179 20.46 -2.92 -2.13
N PHE A 180 19.30 -3.57 -2.18
CA PHE A 180 19.00 -4.72 -1.32
C PHE A 180 19.36 -6.05 -2.02
N ASP A 181 20.66 -6.27 -2.22
CA ASP A 181 21.25 -7.44 -2.91
C ASP A 181 21.28 -8.67 -1.99
N ARG A 182 20.11 -9.03 -1.49
CA ARG A 182 19.85 -10.21 -0.68
C ARG A 182 18.39 -10.66 -0.82
N PRO A 183 18.13 -11.97 -0.75
CA PRO A 183 16.77 -12.48 -0.80
C PRO A 183 16.00 -12.20 0.49
N LEU A 184 14.67 -12.27 0.40
CA LEU A 184 13.82 -12.48 1.56
C LEU A 184 14.06 -13.91 2.08
N GLU A 185 14.39 -14.06 3.36
CA GLU A 185 14.63 -15.39 3.96
C GLU A 185 13.36 -16.25 4.00
N LEU A 186 13.52 -17.56 4.05
CA LEU A 186 12.37 -18.48 4.27
C LEU A 186 11.71 -18.18 5.62
N GLY A 187 10.39 -18.02 5.60
CA GLY A 187 9.60 -17.59 6.75
C GLY A 187 9.60 -16.08 6.97
N GLY A 188 10.40 -15.32 6.22
CA GLY A 188 10.33 -13.86 6.21
C GLY A 188 9.02 -13.36 5.61
N THR A 189 8.59 -12.19 6.05
CA THR A 189 7.34 -11.54 5.62
C THR A 189 7.61 -10.22 4.91
N MET A 190 6.82 -9.94 3.87
CA MET A 190 6.96 -8.79 2.98
C MET A 190 5.59 -8.22 2.65
N ALA A 191 5.37 -6.94 2.89
CA ALA A 191 4.30 -6.18 2.28
C ALA A 191 4.71 -5.84 0.84
N ILE A 192 3.89 -6.18 -0.13
CA ILE A 192 4.12 -5.90 -1.56
C ILE A 192 3.00 -4.98 -2.01
N GLU A 193 3.36 -3.75 -2.44
CA GLU A 193 2.43 -2.63 -2.46
C GLU A 193 2.49 -1.74 -3.72
N PRO A 194 2.54 -2.26 -4.95
CA PRO A 194 2.57 -1.39 -6.11
C PRO A 194 1.33 -0.50 -6.18
N LYS A 195 1.57 0.78 -6.31
CA LYS A 195 0.56 1.83 -6.40
C LYS A 195 0.92 2.78 -7.54
N VAL A 196 -0.06 3.27 -8.28
CA VAL A 196 0.13 4.30 -9.30
C VAL A 196 -0.65 5.56 -8.93
N ILE A 197 0.02 6.70 -9.06
CA ILE A 197 -0.48 8.00 -8.59
C ILE A 197 -0.65 8.94 -9.77
N HIS A 198 -1.83 9.55 -9.86
CA HIS A 198 -2.16 10.57 -10.85
C HIS A 198 -2.72 11.81 -10.15
N GLU A 199 -2.87 12.91 -10.88
CA GLU A 199 -3.44 14.18 -10.37
C GLU A 199 -4.84 14.00 -9.76
N GLU A 200 -5.62 13.05 -10.31
CA GLU A 200 -7.00 12.79 -9.92
C GLU A 200 -7.13 11.75 -8.81
N GLY A 201 -6.03 11.07 -8.41
CA GLY A 201 -6.10 10.06 -7.37
C GLY A 201 -4.97 9.04 -7.41
N ALA A 202 -5.08 8.07 -6.53
CA ALA A 202 -4.19 6.92 -6.43
C ALA A 202 -4.97 5.61 -6.59
N ILE A 203 -4.33 4.59 -7.16
CA ILE A 203 -4.87 3.23 -7.20
C ILE A 203 -3.74 2.22 -7.09
N GLY A 204 -3.99 1.12 -6.40
CA GLY A 204 -3.02 0.05 -6.21
C GLY A 204 -3.54 -1.04 -5.30
N ILE A 205 -2.65 -1.92 -4.91
CA ILE A 205 -2.98 -3.06 -4.05
C ILE A 205 -1.81 -3.33 -3.10
N GLU A 206 -2.13 -3.90 -1.95
CA GLU A 206 -1.12 -4.37 -1.02
C GLU A 206 -1.60 -5.58 -0.25
N ASP A 207 -0.72 -6.54 -0.08
CA ASP A 207 -0.88 -7.65 0.86
C ASP A 207 0.46 -7.97 1.53
N THR A 208 0.37 -8.48 2.76
CA THR A 208 1.51 -9.08 3.45
C THR A 208 1.63 -10.54 3.04
N TRP A 209 2.83 -10.92 2.59
CA TRP A 209 3.18 -12.25 2.10
C TRP A 209 4.29 -12.87 2.93
N SER A 210 4.28 -14.18 3.10
CA SER A 210 5.38 -14.94 3.67
C SER A 210 6.08 -15.78 2.61
N ARG A 211 7.41 -15.81 2.62
CA ARG A 211 8.17 -16.69 1.75
C ARG A 211 8.22 -18.10 2.31
N THR A 212 7.74 -19.07 1.54
CA THR A 212 7.75 -20.50 1.84
C THR A 212 8.67 -21.25 0.87
N ALA A 213 8.82 -22.56 1.06
CA ALA A 213 9.57 -23.40 0.11
C ALA A 213 8.87 -23.54 -1.25
N GLU A 214 7.55 -23.34 -1.29
CA GLU A 214 6.69 -23.43 -2.47
C GLU A 214 6.48 -22.10 -3.18
N GLY A 215 6.98 -20.99 -2.63
CA GLY A 215 6.80 -19.63 -3.16
C GLY A 215 6.34 -18.66 -2.09
N MET A 216 5.45 -17.72 -2.45
CA MET A 216 4.90 -16.73 -1.52
C MET A 216 3.47 -17.08 -1.13
N GLU A 217 3.20 -17.11 0.19
CA GLU A 217 1.88 -17.33 0.78
C GLU A 217 1.30 -16.01 1.29
N CYS A 218 0.04 -15.69 0.92
CA CYS A 218 -0.63 -14.50 1.38
C CYS A 218 -1.13 -14.64 2.82
N LEU A 219 -0.72 -13.74 3.70
CA LEU A 219 -1.10 -13.73 5.12
C LEU A 219 -2.31 -12.81 5.41
N THR A 220 -2.58 -11.83 4.57
CA THR A 220 -3.70 -10.90 4.70
C THR A 220 -4.95 -11.43 3.98
N SER A 221 -5.58 -10.66 3.12
CA SER A 221 -6.83 -11.08 2.48
C SER A 221 -6.64 -11.96 1.25
N GLY A 222 -5.63 -11.69 0.42
CA GLY A 222 -5.46 -12.40 -0.85
C GLY A 222 -6.76 -12.48 -1.65
N ASP A 223 -7.06 -13.63 -2.21
CA ASP A 223 -8.26 -13.87 -3.01
C ASP A 223 -9.59 -13.87 -2.22
N ARG A 224 -9.52 -13.75 -0.88
CA ARG A 224 -10.72 -13.70 -0.01
C ARG A 224 -11.43 -12.36 -0.02
N LEU A 225 -10.73 -11.30 -0.44
CA LEU A 225 -11.28 -9.96 -0.57
C LEU A 225 -10.92 -9.39 -1.94
N PRO A 226 -11.89 -8.92 -2.75
CA PRO A 226 -11.59 -8.30 -4.04
C PRO A 226 -10.62 -7.12 -3.90
N SER A 227 -9.77 -6.92 -4.90
CA SER A 227 -8.87 -5.77 -4.98
C SER A 227 -9.62 -4.45 -5.11
N LEU A 228 -10.79 -4.50 -5.79
CA LEU A 228 -11.70 -3.36 -5.99
C LEU A 228 -13.09 -3.69 -5.42
N ILE A 229 -13.59 -2.84 -4.53
CA ILE A 229 -14.86 -3.03 -3.84
C ILE A 229 -15.79 -1.87 -4.17
N GLN A 230 -16.97 -2.19 -4.68
CA GLN A 230 -18.04 -1.22 -4.91
C GLN A 230 -19.04 -1.25 -3.73
N TRP A 231 -19.42 -0.07 -3.22
CA TRP A 231 -20.46 0.08 -2.18
C TRP A 231 -21.62 0.96 -2.60
#